data_50b95cd378fe5d5c87c1058ebdf8e67c
#
_entry.id   50b95cd378fe5d5c87c1058ebdf8e67c
#
_cell.length_a   1.000
_cell.length_b   1.000
_cell.length_c   1.000
_cell.angle_alpha   90.00
_cell.angle_beta   90.00
_cell.angle_gamma   90.00
#
_symmetry.space_group_name_H-M   'P 1'
#
loop_
_entity.id
_entity.type
_entity.pdbx_description
1 polymer ?
#
loop_
_entity_poly.entity_id
_entity_poly.type
_entity_poly.pdbx_seq_one_letter_code
_entity_poly.pdbx_strand_id
1 'polypeptide(L)'
;EIVNTAEQAWEAAEDLGLPVVIKPTDGNHGRGVSLDLKTQADVEAAYPIAEVEGSDVMVERHIHGEEHRLLVVGGKLVAASRGEVASITGDGVHTVEQLIELQINSDPRRGEEEDFPLDTIRLDEHTTSVLELKRQGLSAGSVPEAGRSVLIMRTGNMSMDVTDLVHPDVAALAVLAARVVGLDIAGVDLVAQDISKPLGPQGGAVVEVNAGPGLLMHLKPATGQPRPVGQAIANHLFKPEDNGRIPVVGLMGDGDTTRAAQLLAWLLHLKGLHTGLSCANGLFLNQRQLPTQDGMDWAQGQRLLINRGVQAAVFESDARHLLAQGLPYDRCQIGIVTRMPRATGLDDLFPGGDEKMPSYIRTQIDVVLP
;
A
#
# COMPACT_ATOMS: atom_id res chain seq x y z
N GLU A 1 -11.68 6.48 22.16
CA GLU A 1 -10.88 6.12 23.35
C GLU A 1 -10.24 4.74 23.18
N ILE A 2 -9.02 4.55 23.70
CA ILE A 2 -8.36 3.23 23.73
C ILE A 2 -8.72 2.57 25.05
N VAL A 3 -9.11 1.29 24.99
CA VAL A 3 -9.63 0.51 26.13
C VAL A 3 -8.97 -0.86 26.18
N ASN A 4 -8.91 -1.45 27.38
CA ASN A 4 -8.21 -2.71 27.63
C ASN A 4 -9.13 -3.84 28.15
N THR A 5 -10.40 -3.55 28.39
CA THR A 5 -11.40 -4.54 28.79
C THR A 5 -12.78 -4.22 28.20
N ALA A 6 -13.65 -5.22 28.14
CA ALA A 6 -15.01 -5.04 27.66
C ALA A 6 -15.82 -4.07 28.54
N GLU A 7 -15.57 -4.06 29.87
CA GLU A 7 -16.21 -3.12 30.80
C GLU A 7 -15.78 -1.68 30.50
N GLN A 8 -14.46 -1.44 30.28
CA GLN A 8 -13.98 -0.11 29.88
C GLN A 8 -14.55 0.32 28.51
N ALA A 9 -14.73 -0.63 27.60
CA ALA A 9 -15.35 -0.34 26.31
C ALA A 9 -16.81 0.13 26.47
N TRP A 10 -17.55 -0.45 27.42
CA TRP A 10 -18.91 0.00 27.74
C TRP A 10 -18.92 1.38 28.41
N GLU A 11 -18.04 1.64 29.39
CA GLU A 11 -17.90 2.94 30.04
C GLU A 11 -17.58 4.04 28.99
N ALA A 12 -16.61 3.77 28.09
CA ALA A 12 -16.27 4.68 27.02
C ALA A 12 -17.46 4.93 26.04
N ALA A 13 -18.24 3.88 25.77
CA ALA A 13 -19.44 4.00 24.92
C ALA A 13 -20.53 4.88 25.55
N GLU A 14 -20.73 4.80 26.87
CA GLU A 14 -21.66 5.68 27.60
C GLU A 14 -21.19 7.15 27.55
N ASP A 15 -19.89 7.39 27.75
CA ASP A 15 -19.30 8.74 27.73
C ASP A 15 -19.32 9.37 26.33
N LEU A 16 -19.04 8.60 25.29
CA LEU A 16 -19.07 9.06 23.89
C LEU A 16 -20.47 9.28 23.34
N GLY A 17 -21.46 8.58 23.93
CA GLY A 17 -22.85 8.54 23.48
C GLY A 17 -23.07 7.54 22.34
N LEU A 18 -24.07 6.67 22.53
CA LEU A 18 -24.46 5.62 21.59
C LEU A 18 -25.12 6.20 20.31
N PRO A 19 -25.01 5.55 19.18
CA PRO A 19 -24.25 4.32 18.92
C PRO A 19 -22.75 4.55 18.77
N VAL A 20 -21.95 3.49 19.02
CA VAL A 20 -20.48 3.52 18.91
C VAL A 20 -19.97 2.48 17.91
N VAL A 21 -18.69 2.61 17.61
CA VAL A 21 -17.88 1.67 16.83
C VAL A 21 -16.80 1.11 17.76
N ILE A 22 -16.53 -0.20 17.67
CA ILE A 22 -15.37 -0.84 18.26
C ILE A 22 -14.50 -1.38 17.13
N LYS A 23 -13.20 -1.07 17.19
CA LYS A 23 -12.22 -1.48 16.19
C LYS A 23 -10.83 -1.69 16.80
N PRO A 24 -9.95 -2.50 16.19
CA PRO A 24 -8.53 -2.51 16.54
C PRO A 24 -7.87 -1.19 16.09
N THR A 25 -6.81 -0.77 16.80
CA THR A 25 -6.07 0.47 16.46
C THR A 25 -5.18 0.33 15.23
N ASP A 26 -4.77 -0.90 14.89
CA ASP A 26 -3.83 -1.25 13.83
C ASP A 26 -4.34 -2.39 12.91
N GLY A 27 -5.65 -2.61 12.87
CA GLY A 27 -6.30 -3.59 12.00
C GLY A 27 -6.31 -3.16 10.52
N ASN A 28 -6.35 -4.14 9.60
CA ASN A 28 -6.39 -3.94 8.17
C ASN A 28 -7.70 -4.46 7.56
N HIS A 29 -8.16 -3.85 6.46
CA HIS A 29 -9.33 -4.30 5.66
C HIS A 29 -10.63 -4.41 6.45
N GLY A 30 -10.83 -3.58 7.47
CA GLY A 30 -12.05 -3.59 8.29
C GLY A 30 -12.22 -4.82 9.19
N ARG A 31 -11.19 -5.68 9.33
CA ARG A 31 -11.24 -6.82 10.25
C ARG A 31 -11.34 -6.34 11.69
N GLY A 32 -12.18 -7.00 12.48
CA GLY A 32 -12.42 -6.62 13.86
C GLY A 32 -13.26 -5.36 14.06
N VAL A 33 -13.73 -4.69 13.00
CA VAL A 33 -14.53 -3.46 13.07
C VAL A 33 -16.01 -3.81 13.24
N SER A 34 -16.61 -3.42 14.38
CA SER A 34 -18.04 -3.57 14.68
C SER A 34 -18.72 -2.21 14.77
N LEU A 35 -19.73 -2.00 13.92
CA LEU A 35 -20.42 -0.72 13.74
C LEU A 35 -21.82 -0.71 14.39
N ASP A 36 -22.33 0.51 14.65
CA ASP A 36 -23.72 0.77 15.08
C ASP A 36 -24.10 -0.01 16.35
N LEU A 37 -23.18 -0.05 17.33
CA LEU A 37 -23.37 -0.73 18.61
C LEU A 37 -24.20 0.15 19.54
N LYS A 38 -25.36 -0.37 20.00
CA LYS A 38 -26.39 0.41 20.72
C LYS A 38 -26.62 -0.04 22.14
N THR A 39 -26.16 -1.24 22.48
CA THR A 39 -26.40 -1.86 23.79
C THR A 39 -25.10 -2.34 24.41
N GLN A 40 -25.10 -2.47 25.74
CA GLN A 40 -23.97 -3.04 26.46
C GLN A 40 -23.59 -4.43 25.93
N ALA A 41 -24.58 -5.28 25.68
CA ALA A 41 -24.35 -6.62 25.13
C ALA A 41 -23.68 -6.59 23.73
N ASP A 42 -24.01 -5.61 22.87
CA ASP A 42 -23.36 -5.44 21.57
C ASP A 42 -21.89 -5.02 21.74
N VAL A 43 -21.61 -4.07 22.64
CA VAL A 43 -20.27 -3.54 22.94
C VAL A 43 -19.38 -4.62 23.53
N GLU A 44 -19.85 -5.34 24.54
CA GLU A 44 -19.13 -6.43 25.18
C GLU A 44 -18.86 -7.62 24.22
N ALA A 45 -19.78 -7.89 23.28
CA ALA A 45 -19.59 -8.92 22.27
C ALA A 45 -18.62 -8.50 21.15
N ALA A 46 -18.49 -7.20 20.87
CA ALA A 46 -17.62 -6.66 19.85
C ALA A 46 -16.14 -6.55 20.33
N TYR A 47 -15.93 -6.32 21.63
CA TYR A 47 -14.59 -6.12 22.19
C TYR A 47 -13.62 -7.29 21.87
N PRO A 48 -13.93 -8.57 22.19
CA PRO A 48 -13.01 -9.68 21.92
C PRO A 48 -12.77 -9.90 20.42
N ILE A 49 -13.67 -9.48 19.54
CA ILE A 49 -13.48 -9.56 18.08
C ILE A 49 -12.40 -8.58 17.63
N ALA A 50 -12.41 -7.36 18.18
CA ALA A 50 -11.39 -6.35 17.89
C ALA A 50 -10.04 -6.71 18.54
N GLU A 51 -10.05 -7.24 19.77
CA GLU A 51 -8.85 -7.61 20.53
C GLU A 51 -8.01 -8.68 19.83
N VAL A 52 -8.63 -9.62 19.12
CA VAL A 52 -7.92 -10.68 18.37
C VAL A 52 -7.23 -10.14 17.11
N GLU A 53 -7.74 -9.06 16.53
CA GLU A 53 -7.27 -8.53 15.24
C GLU A 53 -6.23 -7.41 15.34
N GLY A 54 -5.97 -6.87 16.55
CA GLY A 54 -5.02 -5.77 16.72
C GLY A 54 -4.36 -5.69 18.10
N SER A 55 -3.45 -4.72 18.27
CA SER A 55 -2.69 -4.54 19.52
C SER A 55 -3.52 -3.93 20.64
N ASP A 56 -4.39 -2.98 20.30
CA ASP A 56 -5.26 -2.25 21.21
C ASP A 56 -6.67 -2.13 20.64
N VAL A 57 -7.66 -1.98 21.50
CA VAL A 57 -9.06 -1.77 21.10
C VAL A 57 -9.45 -0.31 21.27
N MET A 58 -10.09 0.27 20.24
CA MET A 58 -10.59 1.63 20.24
C MET A 58 -12.11 1.67 20.18
N VAL A 59 -12.69 2.53 21.01
CA VAL A 59 -14.13 2.89 20.97
C VAL A 59 -14.27 4.29 20.40
N GLU A 60 -15.10 4.44 19.36
CA GLU A 60 -15.37 5.72 18.69
C GLU A 60 -16.87 5.94 18.52
N ARG A 61 -17.29 7.20 18.37
CA ARG A 61 -18.65 7.52 18.01
C ARG A 61 -18.98 6.98 16.63
N HIS A 62 -20.11 6.31 16.47
CA HIS A 62 -20.59 5.89 15.15
C HIS A 62 -21.06 7.09 14.33
N ILE A 63 -20.53 7.22 13.13
CA ILE A 63 -20.95 8.23 12.14
C ILE A 63 -21.94 7.57 11.18
N HIS A 64 -23.11 8.16 11.05
CA HIS A 64 -24.15 7.62 10.15
C HIS A 64 -23.88 8.01 8.70
N GLY A 65 -23.95 7.04 7.81
CA GLY A 65 -23.80 7.24 6.37
C GLY A 65 -23.13 6.06 5.69
N GLU A 66 -22.76 6.27 4.44
CA GLU A 66 -22.00 5.33 3.63
C GLU A 66 -20.52 5.64 3.70
N GLU A 67 -19.69 4.62 3.72
CA GLU A 67 -18.24 4.75 3.75
C GLU A 67 -17.71 5.05 2.35
N HIS A 68 -16.76 5.99 2.28
CA HIS A 68 -16.12 6.42 1.05
C HIS A 68 -14.61 6.44 1.20
N ARG A 69 -13.90 5.95 0.18
CA ARG A 69 -12.45 6.07 0.04
C ARG A 69 -12.11 7.13 -1.00
N LEU A 70 -11.44 8.20 -0.57
CA LEU A 70 -10.98 9.30 -1.42
C LEU A 70 -9.48 9.23 -1.62
N LEU A 71 -9.02 9.11 -2.87
CA LEU A 71 -7.61 9.12 -3.21
C LEU A 71 -7.12 10.55 -3.46
N VAL A 72 -6.19 10.99 -2.63
CA VAL A 72 -5.51 12.28 -2.76
C VAL A 72 -4.10 12.07 -3.27
N VAL A 73 -3.70 12.79 -4.32
CA VAL A 73 -2.35 12.77 -4.90
C VAL A 73 -1.90 14.20 -5.16
N GLY A 74 -0.74 14.59 -4.61
CA GLY A 74 -0.15 15.92 -4.83
C GLY A 74 -1.08 17.07 -4.43
N GLY A 75 -1.87 16.89 -3.37
CA GLY A 75 -2.82 17.87 -2.88
C GLY A 75 -4.07 18.04 -3.75
N LYS A 76 -4.44 17.04 -4.54
CA LYS A 76 -5.65 17.01 -5.35
C LYS A 76 -6.42 15.71 -5.12
N LEU A 77 -7.74 15.78 -5.07
CA LEU A 77 -8.61 14.60 -5.19
C LEU A 77 -8.48 14.03 -6.61
N VAL A 78 -8.17 12.74 -6.72
CA VAL A 78 -7.97 12.05 -8.01
C VAL A 78 -9.09 11.07 -8.29
N ALA A 79 -9.55 10.36 -7.25
CA ALA A 79 -10.63 9.38 -7.37
C ALA A 79 -11.36 9.26 -6.04
N ALA A 80 -12.62 8.84 -6.09
CA ALA A 80 -13.42 8.49 -4.92
C ALA A 80 -14.25 7.23 -5.19
N SER A 81 -14.25 6.32 -4.24
CA SER A 81 -15.06 5.11 -4.26
C SER A 81 -15.97 5.08 -3.04
N ARG A 82 -17.13 4.44 -3.20
CA ARG A 82 -18.08 4.16 -2.13
C ARG A 82 -18.11 2.67 -1.86
N GLY A 83 -18.27 2.31 -0.59
CA GLY A 83 -18.48 0.94 -0.16
C GLY A 83 -19.87 0.43 -0.54
N GLU A 84 -19.97 -0.88 -0.72
CA GLU A 84 -21.24 -1.57 -0.92
C GLU A 84 -21.69 -2.21 0.41
N VAL A 85 -22.95 -2.07 0.75
CA VAL A 85 -23.57 -2.80 1.86
C VAL A 85 -24.10 -4.12 1.31
N ALA A 86 -23.63 -5.25 1.84
CA ALA A 86 -24.05 -6.55 1.39
C ALA A 86 -25.28 -7.05 2.19
N SER A 87 -26.35 -7.40 1.48
CA SER A 87 -27.58 -7.99 2.06
C SER A 87 -28.13 -9.10 1.19
N ILE A 88 -28.87 -10.02 1.80
CA ILE A 88 -29.61 -11.08 1.12
C ILE A 88 -31.10 -10.93 1.40
N THR A 89 -31.92 -11.50 0.53
CA THR A 89 -33.36 -11.61 0.72
C THR A 89 -33.74 -13.04 1.02
N GLY A 90 -34.37 -13.29 2.17
CA GLY A 90 -34.88 -14.60 2.55
C GLY A 90 -35.92 -15.10 1.56
N ASP A 91 -35.91 -16.40 1.31
CA ASP A 91 -36.90 -17.08 0.45
C ASP A 91 -37.77 -18.11 1.20
N GLY A 92 -37.51 -18.31 2.49
CA GLY A 92 -38.19 -19.28 3.33
C GLY A 92 -37.75 -20.74 3.12
N VAL A 93 -36.71 -20.97 2.32
CA VAL A 93 -36.24 -22.31 1.95
C VAL A 93 -34.77 -22.51 2.24
N HIS A 94 -33.93 -21.57 1.78
CA HIS A 94 -32.46 -21.69 1.88
C HIS A 94 -31.95 -21.04 3.16
N THR A 95 -30.81 -21.57 3.67
CA THR A 95 -30.11 -20.99 4.80
C THR A 95 -29.44 -19.68 4.41
N VAL A 96 -29.06 -18.84 5.41
CA VAL A 96 -28.29 -17.61 5.19
C VAL A 96 -27.04 -17.89 4.37
N GLU A 97 -26.26 -18.91 4.71
CA GLU A 97 -25.05 -19.31 3.98
C GLU A 97 -25.34 -19.67 2.51
N GLN A 98 -26.39 -20.45 2.26
CA GLN A 98 -26.80 -20.76 0.89
C GLN A 98 -27.28 -19.53 0.11
N LEU A 99 -27.97 -18.60 0.78
CA LEU A 99 -28.40 -17.36 0.14
C LEU A 99 -27.23 -16.41 -0.17
N ILE A 100 -26.18 -16.40 0.65
CA ILE A 100 -24.93 -15.68 0.34
C ILE A 100 -24.32 -16.22 -0.96
N GLU A 101 -24.19 -17.55 -1.10
CA GLU A 101 -23.67 -18.16 -2.33
C GLU A 101 -24.56 -17.85 -3.55
N LEU A 102 -25.87 -17.94 -3.40
CA LEU A 102 -26.82 -17.76 -4.50
C LEU A 102 -27.01 -16.29 -4.92
N GLN A 103 -27.01 -15.34 -3.98
CA GLN A 103 -27.38 -13.95 -4.25
C GLN A 103 -26.18 -12.99 -4.26
N ILE A 104 -25.07 -13.35 -3.58
CA ILE A 104 -23.91 -12.48 -3.47
C ILE A 104 -22.73 -13.07 -4.22
N ASN A 105 -22.25 -14.26 -3.84
CA ASN A 105 -21.04 -14.86 -4.40
C ASN A 105 -21.21 -15.36 -5.85
N SER A 106 -22.45 -15.51 -6.33
CA SER A 106 -22.74 -15.82 -7.74
C SER A 106 -22.43 -14.64 -8.70
N ASP A 107 -22.18 -13.43 -8.20
CA ASP A 107 -21.79 -12.28 -9.03
C ASP A 107 -20.39 -12.55 -9.65
N PRO A 108 -20.25 -12.55 -11.00
CA PRO A 108 -18.97 -12.82 -11.66
C PRO A 108 -17.89 -11.78 -11.40
N ARG A 109 -18.21 -10.66 -10.77
CA ARG A 109 -17.25 -9.63 -10.33
C ARG A 109 -16.60 -9.98 -8.98
N ARG A 110 -17.06 -11.03 -8.29
CA ARG A 110 -16.54 -11.52 -7.02
C ARG A 110 -15.50 -12.63 -7.22
N GLY A 111 -14.48 -12.62 -6.39
CA GLY A 111 -13.43 -13.64 -6.40
C GLY A 111 -12.50 -13.53 -5.20
N GLU A 112 -11.56 -14.47 -5.08
CA GLU A 112 -10.59 -14.54 -3.99
C GLU A 112 -9.24 -13.86 -4.35
N GLU A 113 -9.02 -13.58 -5.64
CA GLU A 113 -7.78 -12.99 -6.13
C GLU A 113 -7.90 -11.46 -6.28
N GLU A 114 -6.77 -10.76 -6.19
CA GLU A 114 -6.69 -9.29 -6.33
C GLU A 114 -7.20 -8.75 -7.69
N ASP A 115 -7.47 -9.61 -8.66
CA ASP A 115 -8.03 -9.25 -9.96
C ASP A 115 -9.53 -8.94 -9.92
N PHE A 116 -10.23 -9.40 -8.89
CA PHE A 116 -11.66 -9.18 -8.75
C PHE A 116 -11.96 -7.87 -8.00
N PRO A 117 -12.89 -7.04 -8.51
CA PRO A 117 -13.26 -5.78 -7.84
C PRO A 117 -14.07 -5.98 -6.56
N LEU A 118 -14.62 -7.17 -6.35
CA LEU A 118 -15.41 -7.55 -5.19
C LEU A 118 -14.88 -8.87 -4.61
N ASP A 119 -14.77 -8.94 -3.28
CA ASP A 119 -14.37 -10.16 -2.58
C ASP A 119 -15.56 -11.11 -2.42
N THR A 120 -15.29 -12.40 -2.35
CA THR A 120 -16.27 -13.39 -1.90
C THR A 120 -16.57 -13.21 -0.42
N ILE A 121 -17.82 -13.41 -0.01
CA ILE A 121 -18.21 -13.32 1.40
C ILE A 121 -18.30 -14.73 1.98
N ARG A 122 -17.45 -14.99 2.99
CA ARG A 122 -17.39 -16.27 3.72
C ARG A 122 -17.56 -16.00 5.21
N LEU A 123 -18.57 -16.61 5.81
CA LEU A 123 -18.92 -16.35 7.23
C LEU A 123 -17.88 -16.90 8.22
N ASP A 124 -17.13 -17.92 7.84
CA ASP A 124 -16.03 -18.48 8.64
C ASP A 124 -14.81 -17.56 8.70
N GLU A 125 -14.65 -16.67 7.74
CA GLU A 125 -13.56 -15.69 7.66
C GLU A 125 -14.00 -14.30 8.15
N HIS A 126 -15.32 -14.02 8.23
CA HIS A 126 -15.87 -12.70 8.57
C HIS A 126 -16.62 -12.72 9.91
N THR A 127 -15.89 -12.66 11.03
CA THR A 127 -16.46 -12.68 12.39
C THR A 127 -17.45 -11.54 12.65
N THR A 128 -17.23 -10.37 12.04
CA THR A 128 -18.14 -9.21 12.12
C THR A 128 -19.48 -9.46 11.43
N SER A 129 -19.50 -10.20 10.32
CA SER A 129 -20.73 -10.63 9.66
C SER A 129 -21.53 -11.63 10.52
N VAL A 130 -20.82 -12.52 11.22
CA VAL A 130 -21.47 -13.43 12.19
C VAL A 130 -22.10 -12.66 13.35
N LEU A 131 -21.44 -11.63 13.85
CA LEU A 131 -22.00 -10.75 14.89
C LEU A 131 -23.25 -10.02 14.37
N GLU A 132 -23.19 -9.48 13.16
CA GLU A 132 -24.32 -8.78 12.53
C GLU A 132 -25.55 -9.72 12.34
N LEU A 133 -25.31 -10.97 11.96
CA LEU A 133 -26.38 -11.98 11.90
C LEU A 133 -26.97 -12.27 13.28
N LYS A 134 -26.15 -12.42 14.33
CA LYS A 134 -26.62 -12.63 15.71
C LYS A 134 -27.50 -11.47 16.19
N ARG A 135 -27.14 -10.23 15.89
CA ARG A 135 -27.93 -9.02 16.21
C ARG A 135 -29.32 -9.04 15.55
N GLN A 136 -29.45 -9.70 14.42
CA GLN A 136 -30.72 -9.90 13.71
C GLN A 136 -31.46 -11.18 14.16
N GLY A 137 -30.90 -11.93 15.15
CA GLY A 137 -31.46 -13.19 15.65
C GLY A 137 -31.25 -14.36 14.69
N LEU A 138 -30.21 -14.30 13.85
CA LEU A 138 -29.90 -15.28 12.82
C LEU A 138 -28.51 -15.89 13.01
N SER A 139 -28.29 -17.00 12.35
CA SER A 139 -26.99 -17.68 12.19
C SER A 139 -26.81 -18.12 10.73
N ALA A 140 -25.64 -18.62 10.37
CA ALA A 140 -25.35 -19.18 9.03
C ALA A 140 -26.38 -20.22 8.58
N GLY A 141 -26.80 -21.10 9.51
CA GLY A 141 -27.78 -22.15 9.26
C GLY A 141 -29.25 -21.72 9.39
N SER A 142 -29.54 -20.49 9.73
CA SER A 142 -30.94 -19.99 9.83
C SER A 142 -31.56 -19.85 8.45
N VAL A 143 -32.87 -20.16 8.35
CA VAL A 143 -33.67 -19.95 7.13
C VAL A 143 -34.52 -18.70 7.31
N PRO A 144 -34.15 -17.55 6.68
CA PRO A 144 -34.92 -16.32 6.80
C PRO A 144 -36.27 -16.43 6.09
N GLU A 145 -37.30 -15.83 6.66
CA GLU A 145 -38.64 -15.77 6.06
C GLU A 145 -38.60 -15.15 4.65
N ALA A 146 -39.49 -15.60 3.79
CA ALA A 146 -39.59 -15.06 2.43
C ALA A 146 -39.85 -13.53 2.44
N GLY A 147 -39.02 -12.79 1.71
CA GLY A 147 -39.05 -11.34 1.62
C GLY A 147 -38.34 -10.59 2.77
N ARG A 148 -37.80 -11.28 3.78
CA ARG A 148 -37.02 -10.67 4.84
C ARG A 148 -35.67 -10.25 4.29
N SER A 149 -35.32 -8.97 4.36
CA SER A 149 -33.97 -8.48 4.10
C SER A 149 -33.09 -8.79 5.31
N VAL A 150 -31.91 -9.39 5.06
CA VAL A 150 -30.91 -9.73 6.06
C VAL A 150 -29.61 -9.05 5.69
N LEU A 151 -29.14 -8.18 6.57
CA LEU A 151 -27.86 -7.51 6.41
C LEU A 151 -26.72 -8.50 6.72
N ILE A 152 -25.78 -8.64 5.81
CA ILE A 152 -24.61 -9.52 5.97
C ILE A 152 -23.37 -8.71 6.37
N MET A 153 -23.16 -7.58 5.68
CA MET A 153 -21.98 -6.74 5.91
C MET A 153 -22.33 -5.26 5.75
N ARG A 154 -21.96 -4.43 6.74
CA ARG A 154 -22.18 -2.97 6.71
C ARG A 154 -21.09 -2.24 5.93
N THR A 155 -19.87 -2.73 6.00
CA THR A 155 -18.72 -2.24 5.24
C THR A 155 -18.38 -3.28 4.19
N GLY A 156 -18.73 -3.01 2.96
CA GLY A 156 -18.36 -3.86 1.82
C GLY A 156 -17.17 -3.29 1.05
N ASN A 157 -16.85 -3.95 -0.04
CA ASN A 157 -15.80 -3.49 -0.94
C ASN A 157 -16.05 -2.05 -1.41
N MET A 158 -15.01 -1.22 -1.38
CA MET A 158 -15.01 0.15 -1.91
C MET A 158 -14.99 0.13 -3.44
N SER A 159 -16.05 -0.32 -4.07
CA SER A 159 -16.04 -0.70 -5.50
C SER A 159 -16.93 0.16 -6.41
N MET A 160 -17.61 1.15 -5.88
CA MET A 160 -18.49 2.03 -6.67
C MET A 160 -17.78 3.37 -6.91
N ASP A 161 -17.44 3.69 -8.16
CA ASP A 161 -16.88 5.00 -8.48
C ASP A 161 -17.90 6.12 -8.29
N VAL A 162 -17.55 7.08 -7.45
CA VAL A 162 -18.35 8.28 -7.14
C VAL A 162 -17.56 9.58 -7.32
N THR A 163 -16.43 9.50 -8.02
CA THR A 163 -15.48 10.62 -8.18
C THR A 163 -16.15 11.92 -8.62
N ASP A 164 -17.00 11.84 -9.64
CA ASP A 164 -17.65 13.02 -10.22
C ASP A 164 -18.79 13.58 -9.35
N LEU A 165 -19.17 12.85 -8.30
CA LEU A 165 -20.22 13.26 -7.37
C LEU A 165 -19.66 14.01 -6.16
N VAL A 166 -18.35 13.94 -5.90
CA VAL A 166 -17.77 14.50 -4.67
C VAL A 166 -17.90 16.01 -4.62
N HIS A 167 -18.55 16.51 -3.54
CA HIS A 167 -18.66 17.95 -3.32
C HIS A 167 -17.28 18.60 -3.16
N PRO A 168 -17.05 19.81 -3.71
CA PRO A 168 -15.75 20.50 -3.60
C PRO A 168 -15.25 20.68 -2.16
N ASP A 169 -16.13 20.96 -1.20
CA ASP A 169 -15.74 21.08 0.21
C ASP A 169 -15.28 19.74 0.80
N VAL A 170 -15.88 18.63 0.38
CA VAL A 170 -15.46 17.29 0.79
C VAL A 170 -14.09 16.97 0.21
N ALA A 171 -13.85 17.28 -1.06
CA ALA A 171 -12.55 17.14 -1.69
C ALA A 171 -11.48 17.99 -0.98
N ALA A 172 -11.79 19.24 -0.65
CA ALA A 172 -10.90 20.12 0.08
C ALA A 172 -10.57 19.59 1.49
N LEU A 173 -11.55 19.02 2.18
CA LEU A 173 -11.36 18.42 3.51
C LEU A 173 -10.46 17.17 3.43
N ALA A 174 -10.66 16.30 2.45
CA ALA A 174 -9.78 15.14 2.23
C ALA A 174 -8.33 15.55 1.95
N VAL A 175 -8.13 16.57 1.10
CA VAL A 175 -6.80 17.16 0.84
C VAL A 175 -6.19 17.75 2.12
N LEU A 176 -6.99 18.43 2.93
CA LEU A 176 -6.51 18.97 4.21
C LEU A 176 -6.09 17.86 5.17
N ALA A 177 -6.89 16.79 5.28
CA ALA A 177 -6.58 15.64 6.13
C ALA A 177 -5.25 14.98 5.73
N ALA A 178 -5.04 14.72 4.44
CA ALA A 178 -3.78 14.18 3.92
C ALA A 178 -2.58 15.10 4.25
N ARG A 179 -2.76 16.41 4.09
CA ARG A 179 -1.73 17.42 4.39
C ARG A 179 -1.38 17.49 5.88
N VAL A 180 -2.37 17.43 6.77
CA VAL A 180 -2.17 17.45 8.24
C VAL A 180 -1.33 16.27 8.70
N VAL A 181 -1.59 15.09 8.12
CA VAL A 181 -0.80 13.88 8.38
C VAL A 181 0.58 13.93 7.70
N GLY A 182 0.77 14.79 6.71
CA GLY A 182 2.04 14.97 5.99
C GLY A 182 2.21 14.01 4.81
N LEU A 183 1.12 13.51 4.24
CA LEU A 183 1.13 12.60 3.10
C LEU A 183 0.85 13.34 1.79
N ASP A 184 1.65 13.06 0.78
CA ASP A 184 1.46 13.56 -0.59
C ASP A 184 0.61 12.60 -1.46
N ILE A 185 0.56 11.32 -1.10
CA ILE A 185 -0.33 10.31 -1.64
C ILE A 185 -1.04 9.65 -0.45
N ALA A 186 -2.36 9.75 -0.41
CA ALA A 186 -3.15 9.25 0.71
C ALA A 186 -4.51 8.74 0.28
N GLY A 187 -4.97 7.66 0.93
CA GLY A 187 -6.37 7.27 0.96
C GLY A 187 -7.05 7.86 2.18
N VAL A 188 -8.08 8.66 1.98
CA VAL A 188 -8.85 9.27 3.06
C VAL A 188 -10.20 8.59 3.13
N ASP A 189 -10.46 7.95 4.26
CA ASP A 189 -11.75 7.32 4.54
C ASP A 189 -12.65 8.30 5.27
N LEU A 190 -13.84 8.43 4.78
CA LEU A 190 -14.87 9.27 5.37
C LEU A 190 -16.24 8.62 5.27
N VAL A 191 -17.11 8.99 6.20
CA VAL A 191 -18.51 8.59 6.20
C VAL A 191 -19.39 9.80 5.91
N ALA A 192 -20.28 9.64 4.95
CA ALA A 192 -21.24 10.67 4.53
C ALA A 192 -22.59 10.04 4.18
N GLN A 193 -23.68 10.74 4.47
CA GLN A 193 -25.00 10.34 4.00
C GLN A 193 -25.17 10.62 2.49
N ASP A 194 -24.52 11.70 2.02
CA ASP A 194 -24.54 12.11 0.62
C ASP A 194 -23.21 12.82 0.29
N ILE A 195 -22.34 12.16 -0.47
CA ILE A 195 -21.01 12.67 -0.84
C ILE A 195 -21.08 13.94 -1.70
N SER A 196 -22.22 14.21 -2.31
CA SER A 196 -22.47 15.42 -3.13
C SER A 196 -22.81 16.66 -2.31
N LYS A 197 -22.80 16.56 -0.98
CA LYS A 197 -23.08 17.65 -0.04
C LYS A 197 -21.94 17.86 0.95
N PRO A 198 -21.80 19.05 1.54
CA PRO A 198 -20.80 19.29 2.60
C PRO A 198 -21.00 18.33 3.79
N LEU A 199 -19.88 17.83 4.39
CA LEU A 199 -19.94 16.84 5.48
C LEU A 199 -20.57 17.37 6.76
N GLY A 200 -20.20 18.59 7.18
CA GLY A 200 -20.63 19.15 8.47
C GLY A 200 -22.13 19.13 8.69
N PRO A 201 -22.96 19.69 7.77
CA PRO A 201 -24.42 19.74 7.94
C PRO A 201 -25.11 18.37 8.04
N GLN A 202 -24.49 17.31 7.50
CA GLN A 202 -25.04 15.96 7.54
C GLN A 202 -24.43 15.07 8.64
N GLY A 203 -23.52 15.64 9.46
CA GLY A 203 -22.82 14.90 10.52
C GLY A 203 -21.78 13.90 10.02
N GLY A 204 -21.36 14.04 8.77
CA GLY A 204 -20.28 13.20 8.19
C GLY A 204 -18.91 13.59 8.74
N ALA A 205 -17.97 12.65 8.70
CA ALA A 205 -16.60 12.86 9.21
C ALA A 205 -15.55 12.05 8.43
N VAL A 206 -14.30 12.52 8.47
CA VAL A 206 -13.12 11.74 8.13
C VAL A 206 -12.86 10.78 9.28
N VAL A 207 -12.70 9.49 8.97
CA VAL A 207 -12.50 8.43 9.97
C VAL A 207 -11.09 7.86 9.95
N GLU A 208 -10.39 7.94 8.80
CA GLU A 208 -9.02 7.42 8.68
C GLU A 208 -8.24 8.08 7.53
N VAL A 209 -6.89 8.14 7.67
CA VAL A 209 -5.98 8.55 6.60
C VAL A 209 -4.90 7.49 6.42
N ASN A 210 -4.86 6.88 5.24
CA ASN A 210 -4.01 5.75 4.90
C ASN A 210 -2.80 6.17 4.05
N ALA A 211 -1.57 5.79 4.45
CA ALA A 211 -0.32 6.11 3.74
C ALA A 211 -0.05 5.24 2.50
N GLY A 212 -0.65 4.05 2.42
CA GLY A 212 -0.49 3.11 1.32
C GLY A 212 -1.84 2.69 0.75
N PRO A 213 -2.60 3.60 0.09
CA PRO A 213 -3.95 3.28 -0.36
C PRO A 213 -3.97 2.23 -1.46
N GLY A 214 -4.89 1.27 -1.36
CA GLY A 214 -5.20 0.36 -2.44
C GLY A 214 -5.74 1.11 -3.66
N LEU A 215 -5.32 0.73 -4.85
CA LEU A 215 -5.69 1.41 -6.10
C LEU A 215 -6.72 0.65 -6.93
N LEU A 216 -6.89 -0.64 -6.69
CA LEU A 216 -7.71 -1.53 -7.51
C LEU A 216 -9.15 -1.04 -7.61
N MET A 217 -9.75 -0.60 -6.51
CA MET A 217 -11.12 -0.07 -6.46
C MET A 217 -11.37 1.12 -7.41
N HIS A 218 -10.31 1.89 -7.69
CA HIS A 218 -10.36 3.01 -8.62
C HIS A 218 -10.02 2.62 -10.06
N LEU A 219 -9.15 1.61 -10.24
CA LEU A 219 -8.73 1.11 -11.56
C LEU A 219 -9.76 0.17 -12.18
N LYS A 220 -10.39 -0.67 -11.36
CA LYS A 220 -11.41 -1.64 -11.77
C LYS A 220 -12.64 -1.53 -10.85
N PRO A 221 -13.40 -0.42 -10.87
CA PRO A 221 -14.61 -0.33 -10.08
C PRO A 221 -15.65 -1.34 -10.56
N ALA A 222 -16.43 -1.91 -9.63
CA ALA A 222 -17.54 -2.79 -9.99
C ALA A 222 -18.68 -2.02 -10.68
N THR A 223 -18.81 -0.71 -10.37
CA THR A 223 -19.79 0.20 -10.96
C THR A 223 -19.15 1.58 -11.17
N GLY A 224 -19.44 2.23 -12.27
CA GLY A 224 -18.92 3.55 -12.63
C GLY A 224 -17.74 3.48 -13.61
N GLN A 225 -16.81 4.44 -13.55
CA GLN A 225 -15.73 4.60 -14.52
C GLN A 225 -14.37 4.26 -13.90
N PRO A 226 -13.50 3.48 -14.59
CA PRO A 226 -12.10 3.36 -14.24
C PRO A 226 -11.42 4.73 -14.19
N ARG A 227 -10.62 4.99 -13.14
CA ARG A 227 -9.88 6.25 -12.98
C ARG A 227 -8.38 6.02 -13.20
N PRO A 228 -7.70 6.88 -13.97
CA PRO A 228 -6.27 6.71 -14.29
C PRO A 228 -5.38 7.14 -13.11
N VAL A 229 -5.59 6.54 -11.94
CA VAL A 229 -4.91 6.93 -10.69
C VAL A 229 -3.41 6.69 -10.74
N GLY A 230 -2.96 5.64 -11.41
CA GLY A 230 -1.53 5.38 -11.62
C GLY A 230 -0.85 6.50 -12.43
N GLN A 231 -1.53 7.05 -13.43
CA GLN A 231 -1.03 8.20 -14.20
C GLN A 231 -0.92 9.45 -13.32
N ALA A 232 -1.90 9.70 -12.45
CA ALA A 232 -1.88 10.83 -11.53
C ALA A 232 -0.70 10.73 -10.55
N ILE A 233 -0.44 9.52 -10.01
CA ILE A 233 0.70 9.24 -9.13
C ILE A 233 2.03 9.44 -9.89
N ALA A 234 2.16 8.86 -11.09
CA ALA A 234 3.36 9.03 -11.90
C ALA A 234 3.64 10.51 -12.23
N ASN A 235 2.61 11.26 -12.64
CA ASN A 235 2.73 12.70 -12.94
C ASN A 235 3.05 13.55 -11.69
N HIS A 236 2.67 13.08 -10.50
CA HIS A 236 3.04 13.75 -9.25
C HIS A 236 4.51 13.48 -8.88
N LEU A 237 4.96 12.25 -9.05
CA LEU A 237 6.31 11.83 -8.68
C LEU A 237 7.38 12.31 -9.67
N PHE A 238 7.04 12.41 -10.95
CA PHE A 238 7.94 12.76 -12.04
C PHE A 238 7.40 13.94 -12.85
N LYS A 239 8.26 14.90 -13.13
CA LYS A 239 7.94 15.98 -14.10
C LYS A 239 7.95 15.42 -15.52
N PRO A 240 7.30 16.07 -16.49
CA PRO A 240 7.27 15.61 -17.88
C PRO A 240 8.64 15.35 -18.51
N GLU A 241 9.65 16.13 -18.10
CA GLU A 241 11.05 16.02 -18.56
C GLU A 241 11.89 15.02 -17.73
N ASP A 242 11.41 14.52 -16.61
CA ASP A 242 12.14 13.57 -15.75
C ASP A 242 12.10 12.18 -16.38
N ASN A 243 13.25 11.58 -16.56
CA ASN A 243 13.37 10.19 -17.00
C ASN A 243 13.39 9.19 -15.83
N GLY A 244 13.19 9.65 -14.60
CA GLY A 244 13.19 8.83 -13.39
C GLY A 244 14.57 8.30 -13.01
N ARG A 245 15.65 8.89 -13.53
CA ARG A 245 17.00 8.41 -13.35
C ARG A 245 17.92 9.47 -12.76
N ILE A 246 18.83 9.02 -11.90
CA ILE A 246 19.97 9.81 -11.47
C ILE A 246 21.18 9.47 -12.33
N PRO A 247 22.19 10.36 -12.45
CA PRO A 247 23.48 10.03 -13.05
C PRO A 247 24.14 8.87 -12.31
N VAL A 248 24.52 7.83 -13.07
CA VAL A 248 25.22 6.65 -12.56
C VAL A 248 26.55 6.51 -13.31
N VAL A 249 27.62 6.32 -12.54
CA VAL A 249 28.95 5.95 -13.05
C VAL A 249 29.29 4.55 -12.57
N GLY A 250 29.51 3.63 -13.49
CA GLY A 250 29.99 2.29 -13.22
C GLY A 250 31.49 2.20 -13.43
N LEU A 251 32.21 1.64 -12.46
CA LEU A 251 33.65 1.35 -12.58
C LEU A 251 33.92 -0.14 -12.44
N MET A 252 34.75 -0.67 -13.31
CA MET A 252 35.13 -2.07 -13.31
C MET A 252 36.63 -2.21 -13.71
N GLY A 253 37.30 -3.17 -13.13
CA GLY A 253 38.65 -3.54 -13.52
C GLY A 253 39.49 -4.04 -12.37
N ASP A 254 40.69 -4.56 -12.74
CA ASP A 254 41.72 -4.92 -11.78
C ASP A 254 42.58 -3.68 -11.46
N GLY A 255 42.79 -3.42 -10.18
CA GLY A 255 43.68 -2.36 -9.71
C GLY A 255 42.99 -1.27 -8.90
N ASP A 256 43.46 -0.03 -9.00
CA ASP A 256 43.04 1.10 -8.14
C ASP A 256 41.63 1.68 -8.50
N THR A 257 40.64 0.84 -8.87
CA THR A 257 39.28 1.25 -9.18
C THR A 257 38.61 1.91 -7.98
N THR A 258 38.87 1.44 -6.77
CA THR A 258 38.33 2.00 -5.52
C THR A 258 38.68 3.47 -5.33
N ARG A 259 39.95 3.83 -5.57
CA ARG A 259 40.42 5.24 -5.47
C ARG A 259 39.74 6.12 -6.54
N ALA A 260 39.62 5.58 -7.77
CA ALA A 260 38.95 6.29 -8.85
C ALA A 260 37.47 6.50 -8.52
N ALA A 261 36.78 5.48 -7.99
CA ALA A 261 35.39 5.58 -7.56
C ALA A 261 35.20 6.62 -6.44
N GLN A 262 36.09 6.61 -5.44
CA GLN A 262 36.07 7.60 -4.36
C GLN A 262 36.31 9.02 -4.88
N LEU A 263 37.28 9.21 -5.79
CA LEU A 263 37.56 10.51 -6.41
C LEU A 263 36.35 11.03 -7.21
N LEU A 264 35.74 10.18 -8.02
CA LEU A 264 34.55 10.54 -8.80
C LEU A 264 33.37 10.91 -7.90
N ALA A 265 33.11 10.13 -6.86
CA ALA A 265 32.05 10.45 -5.90
C ALA A 265 32.33 11.79 -5.19
N TRP A 266 33.59 12.05 -4.85
CA TRP A 266 34.02 13.32 -4.27
C TRP A 266 33.80 14.50 -5.24
N LEU A 267 34.17 14.35 -6.51
CA LEU A 267 33.98 15.42 -7.52
C LEU A 267 32.50 15.70 -7.77
N LEU A 268 31.64 14.69 -7.78
CA LEU A 268 30.19 14.85 -7.87
C LEU A 268 29.63 15.58 -6.63
N HIS A 269 30.13 15.21 -5.45
CA HIS A 269 29.75 15.91 -4.20
C HIS A 269 30.18 17.38 -4.21
N LEU A 270 31.37 17.70 -4.70
CA LEU A 270 31.83 19.09 -4.83
C LEU A 270 30.99 19.93 -5.80
N LYS A 271 30.30 19.28 -6.75
CA LYS A 271 29.30 19.93 -7.61
C LYS A 271 27.95 20.18 -6.90
N GLY A 272 27.84 19.84 -5.64
CA GLY A 272 26.64 20.03 -4.82
C GLY A 272 25.64 18.88 -4.91
N LEU A 273 26.00 17.73 -5.56
CA LEU A 273 25.11 16.58 -5.64
C LEU A 273 25.22 15.73 -4.36
N HIS A 274 24.08 15.23 -3.89
CA HIS A 274 24.03 14.24 -2.83
C HIS A 274 24.39 12.87 -3.44
N THR A 275 25.60 12.41 -3.18
CA THR A 275 26.23 11.32 -3.93
C THR A 275 26.24 10.02 -3.13
N GLY A 276 25.79 8.92 -3.76
CA GLY A 276 25.97 7.55 -3.30
C GLY A 276 27.26 6.93 -3.89
N LEU A 277 28.01 6.20 -3.07
CA LEU A 277 29.18 5.42 -3.51
C LEU A 277 29.11 4.01 -2.94
N SER A 278 29.23 3.02 -3.82
CA SER A 278 29.37 1.61 -3.50
C SER A 278 30.72 1.16 -4.03
N CYS A 279 31.65 0.75 -3.16
CA CYS A 279 32.99 0.37 -3.53
C CYS A 279 33.60 -0.65 -2.53
N ALA A 280 34.78 -1.19 -2.82
CA ALA A 280 35.47 -2.17 -1.96
C ALA A 280 35.68 -1.66 -0.53
N ASN A 281 35.83 -0.35 -0.31
CA ASN A 281 36.01 0.23 1.01
C ASN A 281 34.69 0.42 1.77
N GLY A 282 33.55 0.10 1.17
CA GLY A 282 32.24 0.17 1.80
C GLY A 282 31.19 0.96 1.01
N LEU A 283 30.12 1.26 1.70
CA LEU A 283 28.97 2.02 1.20
C LEU A 283 29.01 3.44 1.80
N PHE A 284 28.84 4.46 0.97
CA PHE A 284 28.92 5.85 1.42
C PHE A 284 27.76 6.68 0.88
N LEU A 285 27.30 7.61 1.72
CA LEU A 285 26.39 8.68 1.35
C LEU A 285 27.11 10.01 1.58
N ASN A 286 27.48 10.69 0.51
CA ASN A 286 28.48 11.75 0.52
C ASN A 286 29.81 11.27 1.17
N GLN A 287 30.17 11.86 2.30
CA GLN A 287 31.37 11.48 3.07
C GLN A 287 31.07 10.53 4.22
N ARG A 288 29.79 10.23 4.50
CA ARG A 288 29.38 9.36 5.59
C ARG A 288 29.40 7.92 5.14
N GLN A 289 30.20 7.11 5.80
CA GLN A 289 30.17 5.65 5.62
C GLN A 289 28.92 5.06 6.28
N LEU A 290 28.24 4.19 5.56
CA LEU A 290 27.08 3.45 6.05
C LEU A 290 27.50 2.04 6.48
N PRO A 291 26.86 1.44 7.47
CA PRO A 291 27.14 0.08 7.88
C PRO A 291 26.90 -0.91 6.73
N THR A 292 27.92 -1.71 6.41
CA THR A 292 27.85 -2.80 5.45
C THR A 292 28.98 -3.81 5.73
N GLN A 293 28.78 -5.07 5.33
CA GLN A 293 29.82 -6.10 5.36
C GLN A 293 30.67 -6.07 4.09
N ASP A 294 30.03 -5.84 2.95
CA ASP A 294 30.67 -5.71 1.64
C ASP A 294 30.02 -4.53 0.88
N GLY A 295 30.84 -3.55 0.51
CA GLY A 295 30.34 -2.36 -0.18
C GLY A 295 29.97 -2.58 -1.64
N MET A 296 30.50 -3.63 -2.30
CA MET A 296 30.22 -3.94 -3.70
C MET A 296 29.06 -4.91 -3.91
N ASP A 297 28.50 -5.43 -2.82
CA ASP A 297 27.36 -6.35 -2.89
C ASP A 297 26.14 -5.68 -3.57
N TRP A 298 25.43 -6.44 -4.41
CA TRP A 298 24.27 -5.97 -5.18
C TRP A 298 23.22 -5.31 -4.28
N ALA A 299 22.92 -5.95 -3.14
CA ALA A 299 21.93 -5.42 -2.19
C ALA A 299 22.34 -4.05 -1.62
N GLN A 300 23.63 -3.78 -1.46
CA GLN A 300 24.12 -2.49 -0.99
C GLN A 300 23.98 -1.40 -2.06
N GLY A 301 24.22 -1.76 -3.32
CA GLY A 301 23.93 -0.86 -4.44
C GLY A 301 22.44 -0.48 -4.53
N GLN A 302 21.56 -1.44 -4.33
CA GLN A 302 20.12 -1.18 -4.26
C GLN A 302 19.73 -0.21 -3.14
N ARG A 303 20.37 -0.29 -1.97
CA ARG A 303 20.14 0.66 -0.86
C ARG A 303 20.42 2.12 -1.25
N LEU A 304 21.38 2.36 -2.14
CA LEU A 304 21.63 3.70 -2.67
C LEU A 304 20.57 4.12 -3.68
N LEU A 305 20.14 3.22 -4.57
CA LEU A 305 19.19 3.53 -5.65
C LEU A 305 17.77 3.77 -5.14
N ILE A 306 17.35 3.09 -4.08
CA ILE A 306 16.04 3.34 -3.45
C ILE A 306 16.03 4.58 -2.55
N ASN A 307 17.19 5.15 -2.23
CA ASN A 307 17.28 6.34 -1.40
C ASN A 307 16.97 7.60 -2.22
N ARG A 308 15.79 8.17 -2.01
CA ARG A 308 15.31 9.38 -2.71
C ARG A 308 16.21 10.61 -2.53
N GLY A 309 17.08 10.63 -1.52
CA GLY A 309 18.05 11.70 -1.30
C GLY A 309 19.27 11.62 -2.22
N VAL A 310 19.56 10.46 -2.84
CA VAL A 310 20.70 10.30 -3.74
C VAL A 310 20.42 10.94 -5.09
N GLN A 311 21.29 11.87 -5.50
CA GLN A 311 21.17 12.62 -6.76
C GLN A 311 22.18 12.17 -7.82
N ALA A 312 23.22 11.42 -7.44
CA ALA A 312 24.16 10.77 -8.33
C ALA A 312 24.76 9.55 -7.63
N ALA A 313 25.13 8.51 -8.35
CA ALA A 313 25.72 7.31 -7.78
C ALA A 313 26.97 6.84 -8.55
N VAL A 314 27.93 6.32 -7.80
CA VAL A 314 29.14 5.69 -8.32
C VAL A 314 29.20 4.26 -7.78
N PHE A 315 29.32 3.30 -8.69
CA PHE A 315 29.38 1.87 -8.35
C PHE A 315 30.69 1.29 -8.84
N GLU A 316 31.45 0.73 -7.92
CA GLU A 316 32.58 -0.13 -8.24
C GLU A 316 32.11 -1.59 -8.26
N SER A 317 32.57 -2.37 -9.24
CA SER A 317 32.29 -3.80 -9.34
C SER A 317 33.59 -4.53 -9.77
N ASP A 318 33.84 -5.68 -9.20
CA ASP A 318 34.87 -6.62 -9.66
C ASP A 318 34.24 -7.80 -10.44
N ALA A 319 35.10 -8.67 -10.99
CA ALA A 319 34.63 -9.80 -11.76
C ALA A 319 33.74 -10.76 -10.96
N ARG A 320 34.07 -11.00 -9.68
CA ARG A 320 33.32 -11.93 -8.83
C ARG A 320 31.91 -11.43 -8.55
N HIS A 321 31.76 -10.18 -8.12
CA HIS A 321 30.44 -9.59 -7.86
C HIS A 321 29.60 -9.53 -9.13
N LEU A 322 30.21 -9.11 -10.25
CA LEU A 322 29.53 -9.06 -11.54
C LEU A 322 28.99 -10.44 -11.97
N LEU A 323 29.80 -11.49 -11.87
CA LEU A 323 29.41 -12.83 -12.30
C LEU A 323 28.43 -13.51 -11.36
N ALA A 324 28.54 -13.25 -10.04
CA ALA A 324 27.68 -13.88 -9.05
C ALA A 324 26.33 -13.19 -8.90
N GLN A 325 26.27 -11.86 -9.02
CA GLN A 325 25.11 -11.07 -8.63
C GLN A 325 24.62 -10.12 -9.73
N GLY A 326 25.44 -9.81 -10.74
CA GLY A 326 25.16 -8.80 -11.74
C GLY A 326 25.44 -7.37 -11.25
N LEU A 327 25.02 -6.38 -12.06
CA LEU A 327 25.12 -4.98 -11.71
C LEU A 327 23.92 -4.53 -10.87
N PRO A 328 24.09 -3.66 -9.85
CA PRO A 328 22.98 -3.15 -9.05
C PRO A 328 22.11 -2.14 -9.80
N TYR A 329 22.43 -1.79 -11.02
CA TYR A 329 21.70 -0.86 -11.89
C TYR A 329 21.49 -1.47 -13.28
N ASP A 330 20.46 -1.05 -13.95
CA ASP A 330 20.11 -1.49 -15.30
C ASP A 330 20.87 -0.69 -16.40
N ARG A 331 21.28 0.54 -16.08
CA ARG A 331 21.94 1.46 -17.01
C ARG A 331 22.79 2.48 -16.27
N CYS A 332 24.00 2.77 -16.78
CA CYS A 332 24.80 3.91 -16.33
C CYS A 332 25.06 4.89 -17.48
N GLN A 333 25.28 6.15 -17.19
CA GLN A 333 25.65 7.16 -18.17
C GLN A 333 27.11 7.05 -18.57
N ILE A 334 27.96 6.59 -17.65
CA ILE A 334 29.40 6.42 -17.87
C ILE A 334 29.84 5.07 -17.32
N GLY A 335 30.34 4.21 -18.19
CA GLY A 335 30.99 2.97 -17.81
C GLY A 335 32.53 3.11 -17.98
N ILE A 336 33.29 2.85 -16.94
CA ILE A 336 34.75 2.94 -16.93
C ILE A 336 35.33 1.54 -16.70
N VAL A 337 36.06 1.01 -17.66
CA VAL A 337 36.80 -0.24 -17.54
C VAL A 337 38.29 0.09 -17.56
N THR A 338 38.93 0.07 -16.38
CA THR A 338 40.36 0.46 -16.25
C THR A 338 41.29 -0.62 -16.77
N ARG A 339 40.97 -1.87 -16.49
CA ARG A 339 41.66 -3.08 -17.01
C ARG A 339 40.61 -4.18 -17.10
N MET A 340 40.65 -4.98 -18.17
CA MET A 340 39.74 -6.09 -18.33
C MET A 340 39.87 -7.06 -17.14
N PRO A 341 38.81 -7.31 -16.37
CA PRO A 341 38.83 -8.26 -15.27
C PRO A 341 39.13 -9.67 -15.78
N ARG A 342 39.87 -10.43 -14.98
CA ARG A 342 40.25 -11.80 -15.30
C ARG A 342 39.30 -12.79 -14.62
N ALA A 343 39.01 -13.87 -15.34
CA ALA A 343 38.22 -14.99 -14.79
C ALA A 343 39.05 -15.99 -14.00
N THR A 344 40.38 -15.79 -13.92
CA THR A 344 41.29 -16.67 -13.18
C THR A 344 40.85 -16.82 -11.72
N GLY A 345 40.59 -18.05 -11.28
CA GLY A 345 40.09 -18.35 -9.94
C GLY A 345 38.56 -18.12 -9.74
N LEU A 346 37.83 -17.97 -10.84
CA LEU A 346 36.37 -17.84 -10.87
C LEU A 346 35.71 -18.99 -11.65
N ASP A 347 36.40 -20.14 -11.79
CA ASP A 347 35.90 -21.28 -12.56
C ASP A 347 34.59 -21.84 -12.03
N ASP A 348 34.31 -21.65 -10.75
CA ASP A 348 33.06 -21.96 -10.06
C ASP A 348 31.86 -21.12 -10.56
N LEU A 349 32.11 -19.89 -10.97
CA LEU A 349 31.10 -18.94 -11.44
C LEU A 349 31.07 -18.80 -12.97
N PHE A 350 32.24 -18.88 -13.61
CA PHE A 350 32.40 -18.64 -15.04
C PHE A 350 33.35 -19.64 -15.71
N PRO A 351 32.87 -20.83 -16.12
CA PRO A 351 33.66 -21.88 -16.73
C PRO A 351 34.20 -21.53 -18.13
N GLY A 352 33.89 -20.32 -18.62
CA GLY A 352 34.34 -19.85 -19.95
C GLY A 352 35.76 -19.30 -20.01
N GLY A 353 36.43 -19.11 -18.86
CA GLY A 353 37.77 -18.56 -18.75
C GLY A 353 37.93 -17.11 -19.23
N ASP A 354 39.17 -16.63 -19.17
CA ASP A 354 39.51 -15.23 -19.50
C ASP A 354 39.14 -14.84 -20.94
N GLU A 355 39.10 -15.79 -21.87
CA GLU A 355 38.82 -15.53 -23.30
C GLU A 355 37.38 -15.04 -23.54
N LYS A 356 36.41 -15.49 -22.73
CA LYS A 356 35.01 -15.10 -22.85
C LYS A 356 34.64 -13.88 -22.00
N MET A 357 35.47 -13.52 -21.03
CA MET A 357 35.21 -12.41 -20.14
C MET A 357 34.95 -11.06 -20.86
N PRO A 358 35.78 -10.68 -21.88
CA PRO A 358 35.54 -9.44 -22.61
C PRO A 358 34.19 -9.38 -23.31
N SER A 359 33.73 -10.49 -23.86
CA SER A 359 32.43 -10.58 -24.51
C SER A 359 31.30 -10.44 -23.50
N TYR A 360 31.41 -11.11 -22.35
CA TYR A 360 30.45 -11.01 -21.27
C TYR A 360 30.31 -9.59 -20.71
N ILE A 361 31.43 -8.96 -20.38
CA ILE A 361 31.45 -7.57 -19.88
C ILE A 361 30.89 -6.60 -20.91
N ARG A 362 31.23 -6.79 -22.20
CA ARG A 362 30.68 -5.94 -23.27
C ARG A 362 29.15 -6.04 -23.32
N THR A 363 28.56 -7.23 -23.19
CA THR A 363 27.11 -7.39 -23.14
C THR A 363 26.50 -6.64 -21.96
N GLN A 364 27.15 -6.64 -20.79
CA GLN A 364 26.67 -5.90 -19.62
C GLN A 364 26.82 -4.38 -19.79
N ILE A 365 27.83 -3.92 -20.52
CA ILE A 365 28.08 -2.50 -20.81
C ILE A 365 27.20 -2.02 -21.97
N ASP A 366 27.03 -2.81 -23.04
CA ASP A 366 26.22 -2.43 -24.21
C ASP A 366 24.73 -2.26 -23.86
N VAL A 367 24.26 -2.94 -22.82
CA VAL A 367 22.92 -2.70 -22.23
C VAL A 367 22.88 -1.38 -21.45
N VAL A 368 24.04 -0.81 -21.15
CA VAL A 368 24.23 0.28 -20.18
C VAL A 368 24.70 1.58 -20.86
N LEU A 369 25.29 1.52 -22.04
CA LEU A 369 25.65 2.69 -22.84
C LEU A 369 24.55 3.00 -23.85
N PRO A 370 24.11 4.26 -23.97
CA PRO A 370 23.16 4.68 -25.02
C PRO A 370 23.77 4.61 -26.41
#